data_eaf70aefdc7769ea6c2c67924a2906bf
#
_entry.id   eaf70aefdc7769ea6c2c67924a2906bf
#
_cell.length_a   1.000
_cell.length_b   1.000
_cell.length_c   1.000
_cell.angle_alpha   90.00
_cell.angle_beta   90.00
_cell.angle_gamma   90.00
#
_symmetry.space_group_name_H-M   'P 1'
#
loop_
_entity.id
_entity.type
_entity.pdbx_description
1 polymer ?
#
loop_
_entity_poly.entity_id
_entity_poly.type
_entity_poly.pdbx_seq_one_letter_code
_entity_poly.pdbx_strand_id
1 'polypeptide(L)' 'MEKIYRTKSYGDMRLQLDTGKGKLISKGLEIKAKVDLDTGKVNLFLDLEELEVLRKIETENN' A
#
# COMPACT_ATOMS: atom_id res chain seq x y z
N MET A 1 0.10 21.77 -4.39
CA MET A 1 0.04 21.26 -3.02
C MET A 1 -0.31 19.79 -3.01
N GLU A 2 0.46 18.98 -2.31
CA GLU A 2 0.23 17.54 -2.27
C GLU A 2 -0.35 17.13 -0.93
N LYS A 3 -1.23 16.16 -0.96
CA LYS A 3 -1.84 15.64 0.26
C LYS A 3 -1.92 14.12 0.16
N ILE A 4 -1.72 13.46 1.30
CA ILE A 4 -1.74 12.01 1.37
C ILE A 4 -3.11 11.55 1.86
N TYR A 5 -3.67 10.57 1.16
CA TYR A 5 -4.95 9.99 1.49
C TYR A 5 -4.80 8.49 1.65
N ARG A 6 -5.62 7.92 2.53
CA ARG A 6 -5.76 6.48 2.55
C ARG A 6 -6.71 6.09 1.41
N THR A 7 -6.49 4.92 0.85
CA THR A 7 -7.34 4.45 -0.23
C THR A 7 -8.53 3.68 0.30
N LYS A 8 -9.53 3.51 -0.54
CA LYS A 8 -10.70 2.68 -0.23
C LYS A 8 -10.94 1.73 -1.39
N SER A 9 -11.38 0.54 -1.06
CA SER A 9 -11.87 -0.38 -2.06
C SER A 9 -13.32 -0.67 -1.72
N TYR A 10 -13.85 -1.75 -2.20
CA TYR A 10 -15.24 -2.10 -1.94
C TYR A 10 -15.50 -2.19 -0.44
N GLY A 11 -16.53 -1.51 0.03
CA GLY A 11 -16.83 -1.42 1.45
C GLY A 11 -15.84 -0.50 2.15
N ASP A 12 -15.44 -0.86 3.36
CA ASP A 12 -14.51 -0.06 4.14
C ASP A 12 -13.08 -0.55 4.06
N MET A 13 -12.79 -1.44 3.14
CA MET A 13 -11.44 -1.98 3.01
C MET A 13 -10.52 -1.00 2.32
N ARG A 14 -9.24 -1.06 2.67
CA ARG A 14 -8.21 -0.26 2.02
C ARG A 14 -7.68 -1.00 0.82
N LEU A 15 -7.18 -0.27 -0.16
CA LEU A 15 -6.46 -0.88 -1.27
C LEU A 15 -5.17 -1.48 -0.71
N GLN A 16 -4.89 -2.73 -1.07
CA GLN A 16 -3.75 -3.44 -0.53
C GLN A 16 -2.95 -4.10 -1.62
N LEU A 17 -1.65 -4.21 -1.37
CA LEU A 17 -0.77 -4.96 -2.25
C LEU A 17 -0.79 -6.42 -1.84
N ASP A 18 -1.05 -7.30 -2.79
CA ASP A 18 -1.04 -8.74 -2.54
C ASP A 18 0.38 -9.25 -2.73
N THR A 19 1.00 -9.66 -1.64
CA THR A 19 2.37 -10.15 -1.70
C THR A 19 2.47 -11.57 -2.24
N GLY A 20 1.36 -12.30 -2.18
CA GLY A 20 1.34 -13.69 -2.63
C GLY A 20 2.10 -14.66 -1.75
N LYS A 21 2.54 -14.21 -0.58
CA LYS A 21 3.40 -15.02 0.27
C LYS A 21 2.84 -15.30 1.64
N GLY A 22 1.56 -15.04 1.85
CA GLY A 22 0.89 -15.41 3.07
C GLY A 22 0.48 -16.87 3.03
N LYS A 23 0.69 -17.58 4.12
CA LYS A 23 0.35 -19.00 4.15
C LYS A 23 -1.07 -19.25 4.57
N LEU A 24 -1.49 -18.67 5.66
CA LEU A 24 -2.83 -18.86 6.18
C LEU A 24 -3.67 -17.61 6.07
N ILE A 25 -3.05 -16.47 6.29
CA ILE A 25 -3.71 -15.19 6.20
C ILE A 25 -2.85 -14.35 5.28
N SER A 26 -3.38 -14.07 4.12
CA SER A 26 -2.66 -13.18 3.23
C SER A 26 -2.80 -11.79 3.77
N LYS A 27 -1.72 -11.28 4.31
CA LYS A 27 -1.68 -9.97 4.87
C LYS A 27 -1.30 -9.00 3.76
N GLY A 28 -2.26 -8.21 3.35
CA GLY A 28 -1.99 -7.20 2.35
C GLY A 28 -1.28 -6.01 2.96
N LEU A 29 -0.53 -5.30 2.15
CA LEU A 29 0.14 -4.08 2.58
C LEU A 29 -0.70 -2.90 2.11
N GLU A 30 -1.02 -1.99 3.01
CA GLU A 30 -1.87 -0.85 2.68
C GLU A 30 -1.18 0.09 1.70
N ILE A 31 -1.86 0.41 0.62
CA ILE A 31 -1.38 1.35 -0.39
C ILE A 31 -2.04 2.69 -0.12
N LYS A 32 -1.24 3.74 -0.09
CA LYS A 32 -1.73 5.11 0.09
C LYS A 32 -1.59 5.89 -1.20
N ALA A 33 -2.28 7.00 -1.27
CA ALA A 33 -2.29 7.84 -2.46
C ALA A 33 -1.80 9.25 -2.11
N LYS A 34 -0.89 9.76 -2.93
CA LYS A 34 -0.48 11.15 -2.83
C LYS A 34 -1.12 11.91 -3.99
N VAL A 35 -1.91 12.91 -3.66
CA VAL A 35 -2.67 13.66 -4.65
C VAL A 35 -2.14 15.08 -4.76
N ASP A 36 -1.86 15.51 -5.98
CA ASP A 36 -1.55 16.91 -6.24
C ASP A 36 -2.88 17.64 -6.38
N LEU A 37 -3.18 18.50 -5.43
CA LEU A 37 -4.48 19.17 -5.39
C LEU A 37 -4.63 20.23 -6.45
N ASP A 38 -3.54 20.62 -7.11
CA ASP A 38 -3.60 21.60 -8.20
C ASP A 38 -3.91 20.95 -9.54
N THR A 39 -3.38 19.75 -9.78
CA THR A 39 -3.53 19.08 -11.07
C THR A 39 -4.43 17.88 -11.03
N GLY A 40 -4.67 17.32 -9.84
CA GLY A 40 -5.44 16.08 -9.71
C GLY A 40 -4.61 14.84 -9.96
N LYS A 41 -3.31 14.96 -10.14
CA LYS A 41 -2.45 13.80 -10.38
C LYS A 41 -2.36 12.96 -9.12
N VAL A 42 -2.48 11.64 -9.27
CA VAL A 42 -2.46 10.70 -8.15
C VAL A 42 -1.32 9.72 -8.33
N ASN A 43 -0.50 9.58 -7.28
CA ASN A 43 0.56 8.56 -7.25
C ASN A 43 0.29 7.62 -6.08
N LEU A 44 0.35 6.33 -6.34
CA LEU A 44 0.19 5.33 -5.30
C LEU A 44 1.55 4.97 -4.73
N PHE A 45 1.60 4.73 -3.42
CA PHE A 45 2.88 4.43 -2.77
C PHE A 45 2.67 3.62 -1.48
N LEU A 46 3.74 3.00 -1.01
CA LEU A 46 3.80 2.38 0.31
C LEU A 46 4.54 3.32 1.25
N ASP A 47 4.03 3.53 2.46
CA ASP A 47 4.79 4.29 3.42
C ASP A 47 5.95 3.44 3.96
N LEU A 48 6.81 4.05 4.77
CA LEU A 48 8.03 3.38 5.22
C LEU A 48 7.76 2.10 5.98
N GLU A 49 6.73 2.10 6.82
CA GLU A 49 6.43 0.91 7.61
C GLU A 49 6.03 -0.27 6.71
N GLU A 50 5.19 0.00 5.72
CA GLU A 50 4.75 -1.03 4.79
C GLU A 50 5.91 -1.50 3.92
N LEU A 51 6.77 -0.57 3.51
CA LEU A 51 7.93 -0.90 2.70
C LEU A 51 8.89 -1.81 3.46
N GLU A 52 9.10 -1.55 4.74
CA GLU A 52 9.95 -2.38 5.58
C GLU A 52 9.41 -3.81 5.66
N VAL A 53 8.10 -3.94 5.82
CA VAL A 53 7.47 -5.25 5.87
C VAL A 53 7.65 -5.98 4.55
N LEU A 54 7.47 -5.29 3.43
CA LEU A 54 7.63 -5.90 2.12
C LEU A 54 9.07 -6.36 1.89
N ARG A 55 10.04 -5.54 2.26
CA ARG A 55 11.45 -5.91 2.13
C ARG A 55 11.77 -7.16 2.93
N LYS A 56 11.22 -7.25 4.13
CA LYS A 56 11.43 -8.40 4.98
C LYS A 56 10.84 -9.66 4.37
N ILE A 57 9.64 -9.57 3.85
CA ILE A 57 8.98 -10.70 3.21
C ILE A 57 9.81 -11.19 2.03
N GLU A 58 10.28 -10.29 1.19
CA GLU A 58 11.05 -10.66 0.00
C GLU A 58 12.38 -11.27 0.37
N THR A 59 12.99 -10.78 1.43
CA THR A 59 14.27 -11.32 1.88
C THR A 59 14.11 -12.71 2.48
N GLU A 60 13.06 -12.94 3.25
CA GLU A 60 12.85 -14.22 3.91
C GLU A 60 12.45 -15.35 2.98
N ASN A 61 11.94 -15.02 1.81
CA ASN A 61 11.44 -16.02 0.88
C ASN A 61 12.39 -16.37 -0.25
N ASN A 62 13.62 -15.97 -0.12
CA ASN A 62 14.63 -16.32 -1.13
C ASN A 62 15.45 -17.52 -0.71
#